data_3f6b77d319b867ff6c4ce7b3e7b79da3
#
_entry.id   3f6b77d319b867ff6c4ce7b3e7b79da3
#
_cell.length_a   1.000
_cell.length_b   1.000
_cell.length_c   1.000
_cell.angle_alpha   90.00
_cell.angle_beta   90.00
_cell.angle_gamma   90.00
#
_symmetry.space_group_name_H-M   'P 1'
#
loop_
_entity.id
_entity.type
_entity.pdbx_description
1 polymer ?
#
loop_
_entity_poly.entity_id
_entity_poly.type
_entity_poly.pdbx_seq_one_letter_code
_entity_poly.pdbx_strand_id
1 'polypeptide(L)'
;MTDGHSAELEPAHPLLDRDPILREIVSRLVAALNPVRIYLFGSQARGEAGPNSDYDILLVVERLDEPAYRLAQRAYRSLRGVPAAVDVVVWDRPTFDARALLKASFPATVVREGKLLHAA
;
A
#
# COMPACT_ATOMS: atom_id res chain seq x y z
N MET A 1 -26.60 -13.33 0.73
CA MET A 1 -26.11 -13.07 0.75
C MET A 1 -25.37 -12.75 0.55
N THR A 2 -25.12 -12.69 0.65
CA THR A 2 -24.44 -12.34 0.57
C THR A 2 -23.61 -11.84 0.38
N ASP A 3 -23.64 -11.74 0.39
CA ASP A 3 -22.85 -11.26 0.24
C ASP A 3 -21.90 -10.91 0.33
N GLY A 4 -21.89 -10.97 0.41
CA GLY A 4 -21.04 -10.62 0.51
C GLY A 4 -20.08 -10.49 0.51
N HIS A 5 -20.16 -10.67 0.37
CA HIS A 5 -19.27 -10.57 0.24
C HIS A 5 -18.41 -10.08 0.41
N SER A 6 -18.59 -9.89 0.53
CA SER A 6 -17.90 -9.51 0.68
C SER A 6 -16.98 -9.12 1.03
N ALA A 7 -17.22 -8.57 1.05
CA ALA A 7 -16.24 -8.34 1.24
C ALA A 7 -15.68 -8.81 1.83
N GLU A 8 -16.22 -9.09 1.79
CA GLU A 8 -15.77 -9.77 2.33
C GLU A 8 -14.70 -10.14 2.41
N LEU A 9 -14.65 -10.11 2.46
CA LEU A 9 -13.76 -10.63 2.42
C LEU A 9 -12.54 -10.33 2.89
N GLU A 10 -12.03 -9.35 2.67
CA GLU A 10 -10.76 -9.02 3.21
C GLU A 10 -10.91 -8.32 4.49
N PRO A 11 -10.48 -8.86 5.63
CA PRO A 11 -10.48 -8.13 6.87
C PRO A 11 -9.50 -6.98 6.75
N ALA A 12 -9.93 -5.79 7.12
CA ALA A 12 -9.04 -4.65 7.15
C ALA A 12 -7.96 -4.87 8.20
N HIS A 13 -6.74 -4.42 7.92
CA HIS A 13 -5.65 -4.54 8.89
C HIS A 13 -5.98 -3.71 10.13
N PRO A 14 -5.70 -4.21 11.34
CA PRO A 14 -6.00 -3.47 12.57
C PRO A 14 -5.44 -2.06 12.65
N LEU A 15 -4.32 -1.79 11.96
CA LEU A 15 -3.77 -0.43 11.92
C LEU A 15 -4.74 0.57 11.32
N LEU A 16 -5.60 0.16 10.39
CA LEU A 16 -6.54 1.06 9.75
C LEU A 16 -7.61 1.53 10.73
N ASP A 17 -7.91 0.74 11.76
CA ASP A 17 -8.88 1.14 12.78
C ASP A 17 -8.27 2.14 13.77
N ARG A 18 -6.95 2.10 13.94
CA ARG A 18 -6.28 2.92 14.93
C ARG A 18 -5.64 4.17 14.35
N ASP A 19 -5.51 4.23 13.03
CA ASP A 19 -4.83 5.33 12.35
C ASP A 19 -5.72 5.90 11.26
N PRO A 20 -6.52 6.94 11.58
CA PRO A 20 -7.44 7.53 10.61
C PRO A 20 -6.73 8.11 9.39
N ILE A 21 -5.51 8.62 9.55
CA ILE A 21 -4.74 9.16 8.43
C ILE A 21 -4.36 8.02 7.49
N LEU A 22 -3.88 6.92 8.02
CA LEU A 22 -3.53 5.75 7.20
C LEU A 22 -4.76 5.21 6.48
N ARG A 23 -5.89 5.14 7.17
CA ARG A 23 -7.14 4.71 6.56
C ARG A 23 -7.53 5.60 5.39
N GLU A 24 -7.37 6.91 5.54
CA GLU A 24 -7.67 7.85 4.46
C GLU A 24 -6.72 7.65 3.28
N ILE A 25 -5.43 7.44 3.56
CA ILE A 25 -4.43 7.17 2.52
C ILE A 25 -4.85 5.95 1.70
N VAL A 26 -5.16 4.84 2.37
CA VAL A 26 -5.53 3.59 1.69
C VAL A 26 -6.80 3.79 0.86
N SER A 27 -7.80 4.44 1.44
CA SER A 27 -9.06 4.69 0.75
C SER A 27 -8.86 5.47 -0.56
N ARG A 28 -8.06 6.53 -0.51
CA ARG A 28 -7.79 7.34 -1.69
C ARG A 28 -7.00 6.59 -2.74
N LEU A 29 -6.02 5.79 -2.33
CA LEU A 29 -5.20 5.04 -3.27
C LEU A 29 -6.00 3.94 -3.94
N VAL A 30 -6.89 3.27 -3.21
CA VAL A 30 -7.77 2.27 -3.79
C VAL A 30 -8.68 2.91 -4.84
N ALA A 31 -9.27 4.06 -4.52
CA ALA A 31 -10.16 4.74 -5.45
C ALA A 31 -9.43 5.23 -6.69
N ALA A 32 -8.19 5.71 -6.55
CA ALA A 32 -7.46 6.32 -7.66
C ALA A 32 -6.81 5.31 -8.58
N LEU A 33 -6.30 4.19 -8.05
CA LEU A 33 -5.43 3.29 -8.80
C LEU A 33 -5.90 1.84 -8.82
N ASN A 34 -6.86 1.50 -7.98
CA ASN A 34 -7.39 0.13 -7.89
C ASN A 34 -6.26 -0.91 -7.80
N PRO A 35 -5.34 -0.78 -6.84
CA PRO A 35 -4.22 -1.71 -6.72
C PRO A 35 -4.68 -3.08 -6.25
N VAL A 36 -3.89 -4.11 -6.57
CA VAL A 36 -4.20 -5.45 -6.06
C VAL A 36 -3.71 -5.63 -4.64
N ARG A 37 -2.67 -4.89 -4.23
CA ARG A 37 -2.20 -4.91 -2.83
C ARG A 37 -1.65 -3.55 -2.45
N ILE A 38 -1.75 -3.23 -1.16
CA ILE A 38 -1.09 -2.06 -0.57
C ILE A 38 -0.36 -2.53 0.68
N TYR A 39 0.94 -2.22 0.74
CA TYR A 39 1.75 -2.50 1.93
C TYR A 39 2.20 -1.20 2.57
N LEU A 40 2.25 -1.20 3.90
CA LEU A 40 2.98 -0.20 4.67
C LEU A 40 4.34 -0.80 5.01
N PHE A 41 5.42 -0.05 4.78
CA PHE A 41 6.75 -0.51 5.13
C PHE A 41 7.51 0.59 5.86
N GLY A 42 8.77 0.37 6.15
CA GLY A 42 9.58 1.37 6.84
C GLY A 42 9.26 1.49 8.32
N SER A 43 9.60 2.63 8.91
CA SER A 43 9.52 2.82 10.36
C SER A 43 8.12 2.73 10.91
N GLN A 44 7.11 3.19 10.17
CA GLN A 44 5.72 3.08 10.61
C GLN A 44 5.29 1.62 10.74
N ALA A 45 5.74 0.78 9.80
CA ALA A 45 5.40 -0.64 9.84
C ALA A 45 6.09 -1.35 11.00
N ARG A 46 7.30 -0.92 11.35
CA ARG A 46 8.06 -1.52 12.43
C ARG A 46 7.68 -0.99 13.81
N GLY A 47 6.78 0.00 13.87
CA GLY A 47 6.39 0.58 15.15
C GLY A 47 7.45 1.48 15.75
N GLU A 48 8.41 1.92 14.94
CA GLU A 48 9.52 2.78 15.37
C GLU A 48 9.30 4.25 15.06
N ALA A 49 8.17 4.56 14.44
CA ALA A 49 7.91 5.89 13.94
C ALA A 49 7.66 6.89 15.07
N GLY A 50 8.23 8.07 14.93
CA GLY A 50 7.87 9.22 15.77
C GLY A 50 6.62 9.90 15.20
N PRO A 51 6.15 10.95 15.87
CA PRO A 51 4.89 11.61 15.49
C PRO A 51 4.92 12.26 14.11
N ASN A 52 6.10 12.56 13.59
CA ASN A 52 6.24 13.20 12.27
C ASN A 52 6.85 12.30 11.22
N SER A 53 6.84 10.99 11.45
CA SER A 53 7.41 10.04 10.50
C SER A 53 6.52 9.92 9.27
N ASP A 54 7.16 9.76 8.10
CA ASP A 54 6.47 9.56 6.84
C ASP A 54 5.82 8.19 6.79
N TYR A 55 4.77 8.08 6.00
CA TYR A 55 4.19 6.79 5.65
C TYR A 55 4.85 6.30 4.37
N ASP A 56 5.48 5.13 4.42
CA ASP A 56 6.08 4.50 3.26
C ASP A 56 5.11 3.47 2.72
N ILE A 57 4.58 3.73 1.53
CA ILE A 57 3.51 2.92 0.92
C ILE A 57 4.03 2.27 -0.35
N LEU A 58 3.81 0.97 -0.46
CA LEU A 58 4.08 0.24 -1.69
C LEU A 58 2.77 -0.24 -2.28
N LEU A 59 2.52 0.13 -3.54
CA LEU A 59 1.35 -0.30 -4.29
C LEU A 59 1.76 -1.39 -5.25
N VAL A 60 1.02 -2.48 -5.27
CA VAL A 60 1.18 -3.52 -6.28
C VAL A 60 -0.05 -3.42 -7.19
N VAL A 61 0.19 -3.15 -8.47
CA VAL A 61 -0.86 -3.11 -9.47
C VAL A 61 -0.80 -4.38 -10.31
N GLU A 62 -1.91 -4.72 -10.97
CA GLU A 62 -1.97 -5.97 -11.75
C GLU A 62 -0.89 -5.99 -12.82
N ARG A 63 -0.75 -4.88 -13.54
CA ARG A 63 0.28 -4.71 -14.56
C ARG A 63 0.50 -3.23 -14.81
N LEU A 64 1.63 -2.93 -15.47
CA LEU A 64 1.97 -1.56 -15.84
C LEU A 64 1.69 -1.37 -17.33
N ASP A 65 0.64 -0.62 -17.65
CA ASP A 65 0.32 -0.23 -19.02
C ASP A 65 1.00 1.09 -19.37
N GLU A 66 1.59 1.75 -18.38
CA GLU A 66 2.32 3.00 -18.54
C GLU A 66 3.48 2.97 -17.52
N PRO A 67 4.47 3.86 -17.64
CA PRO A 67 5.58 3.87 -16.69
C PRO A 67 5.11 4.04 -15.26
N ALA A 68 5.79 3.36 -14.33
CA ALA A 68 5.41 3.38 -12.92
C ALA A 68 5.35 4.80 -12.34
N TYR A 69 6.21 5.71 -12.83
CA TYR A 69 6.23 7.08 -12.30
C TYR A 69 4.91 7.82 -12.58
N ARG A 70 4.20 7.45 -13.65
CA ARG A 70 2.90 8.08 -13.93
C ARG A 70 1.84 7.64 -12.93
N LEU A 71 1.88 6.36 -12.54
CA LEU A 71 0.98 5.87 -11.49
C LEU A 71 1.32 6.52 -10.16
N ALA A 72 2.62 6.66 -9.86
CA ALA A 72 3.04 7.35 -8.65
C ALA A 72 2.55 8.79 -8.62
N GLN A 73 2.62 9.49 -9.76
CA GLN A 73 2.09 10.86 -9.86
C GLN A 73 0.60 10.91 -9.57
N ARG A 74 -0.16 9.96 -10.10
CA ARG A 74 -1.60 9.90 -9.80
C ARG A 74 -1.86 9.62 -8.33
N ALA A 75 -1.03 8.75 -7.74
CA ALA A 75 -1.13 8.48 -6.31
C ALA A 75 -0.91 9.75 -5.49
N TYR A 76 0.15 10.49 -5.79
CA TYR A 76 0.43 11.72 -5.06
C TYR A 76 -0.68 12.75 -5.24
N ARG A 77 -1.24 12.87 -6.44
CA ARG A 77 -2.37 13.78 -6.66
C ARG A 77 -3.58 13.39 -5.83
N SER A 78 -3.84 12.08 -5.71
CA SER A 78 -4.99 11.62 -4.94
C SER A 78 -4.83 11.88 -3.45
N LEU A 79 -3.61 12.08 -3.00
CA LEU A 79 -3.31 12.28 -1.57
C LEU A 79 -3.26 13.75 -1.15
N ARG A 80 -3.58 14.67 -2.05
CA ARG A 80 -3.58 16.09 -1.71
C ARG A 80 -4.56 16.36 -0.57
N GLY A 81 -4.09 17.13 0.40
CA GLY A 81 -4.90 17.47 1.57
C GLY A 81 -4.78 16.48 2.71
N VAL A 82 -4.15 15.34 2.51
CA VAL A 82 -3.86 14.41 3.61
C VAL A 82 -2.80 15.07 4.50
N PRO A 83 -3.03 15.15 5.82
CA PRO A 83 -2.10 15.86 6.71
C PRO A 83 -0.93 14.98 7.13
N ALA A 84 -0.19 14.47 6.15
CA ALA A 84 0.97 13.61 6.41
C ALA A 84 1.85 13.55 5.17
N ALA A 85 3.12 13.29 5.36
CA ALA A 85 4.02 13.00 4.26
C ALA A 85 3.90 11.53 3.90
N VAL A 86 3.75 11.24 2.61
CA VAL A 86 3.58 9.87 2.12
C VAL A 86 4.52 9.64 0.96
N ASP A 87 5.33 8.59 1.03
CA ASP A 87 6.16 8.15 -0.07
C ASP A 87 5.50 6.94 -0.71
N VAL A 88 5.33 6.98 -2.03
CA VAL A 88 4.64 5.92 -2.76
C VAL A 88 5.57 5.28 -3.77
N VAL A 89 5.69 3.96 -3.71
CA VAL A 89 6.43 3.14 -4.66
C VAL A 89 5.43 2.23 -5.36
N VAL A 90 5.54 2.10 -6.68
CA VAL A 90 4.61 1.30 -7.47
C VAL A 90 5.34 0.14 -8.14
N TRP A 91 4.81 -1.06 -7.98
CA TRP A 91 5.32 -2.28 -8.61
C TRP A 91 4.18 -2.98 -9.33
N ASP A 92 4.49 -3.66 -10.43
CA ASP A 92 3.53 -4.57 -11.04
C ASP A 92 3.61 -5.92 -10.32
N ARG A 93 2.49 -6.63 -10.32
CA ARG A 93 2.35 -7.88 -9.59
C ARG A 93 3.34 -8.96 -10.04
N PRO A 94 3.51 -9.23 -11.35
CA PRO A 94 4.46 -10.29 -11.75
C PRO A 94 5.87 -10.02 -11.28
N THR A 95 6.33 -8.77 -11.42
CA THR A 95 7.70 -8.42 -11.00
C THR A 95 7.83 -8.48 -9.48
N PHE A 96 6.84 -7.95 -8.77
CA PHE A 96 6.86 -7.98 -7.30
C PHE A 96 6.92 -9.43 -6.80
N ASP A 97 6.05 -10.29 -7.31
CA ASP A 97 5.98 -11.67 -6.83
C ASP A 97 7.25 -12.45 -7.17
N ALA A 98 7.80 -12.23 -8.36
CA ALA A 98 9.05 -12.89 -8.74
C ALA A 98 10.20 -12.46 -7.85
N ARG A 99 10.31 -11.15 -7.59
CA ARG A 99 11.39 -10.64 -6.76
C ARG A 99 11.22 -11.03 -5.29
N ALA A 100 9.99 -11.20 -4.83
CA ALA A 100 9.72 -11.60 -3.45
C ALA A 100 10.27 -12.98 -3.13
N LEU A 101 10.55 -13.80 -4.14
CA LEU A 101 11.20 -15.11 -3.96
C LEU A 101 12.70 -14.97 -3.68
N LEU A 102 13.27 -13.81 -3.93
CA LEU A 102 14.70 -13.55 -3.71
C LEU A 102 14.86 -12.91 -2.35
N LYS A 103 15.45 -13.64 -1.42
CA LYS A 103 15.49 -13.27 0.00
C LYS A 103 16.03 -11.86 0.26
N ALA A 104 17.01 -11.43 -0.51
CA ALA A 104 17.65 -10.13 -0.31
C ALA A 104 16.96 -9.00 -1.08
N SER A 105 15.86 -9.28 -1.79
CA SER A 105 15.20 -8.25 -2.59
C SER A 105 14.37 -7.31 -1.73
N PHE A 106 14.08 -6.12 -2.27
CA PHE A 106 13.20 -5.16 -1.62
C PHE A 106 11.78 -5.75 -1.44
N PRO A 107 11.14 -6.36 -2.47
CA PRO A 107 9.84 -6.99 -2.25
C PRO A 107 9.84 -8.04 -1.14
N ALA A 108 10.88 -8.87 -1.06
CA ALA A 108 10.95 -9.86 0.02
C ALA A 108 11.00 -9.20 1.39
N THR A 109 11.74 -8.10 1.51
CA THR A 109 11.82 -7.35 2.76
C THR A 109 10.45 -6.75 3.11
N VAL A 110 9.75 -6.20 2.15
CA VAL A 110 8.42 -5.63 2.39
C VAL A 110 7.44 -6.70 2.85
N VAL A 111 7.45 -7.87 2.21
CA VAL A 111 6.56 -8.95 2.62
C VAL A 111 6.88 -9.42 4.04
N ARG A 112 8.16 -9.50 4.38
CA ARG A 112 8.59 -10.00 5.69
C ARG A 112 8.36 -9.00 6.82
N GLU A 113 8.66 -7.72 6.58
CA GLU A 113 8.66 -6.70 7.62
C GLU A 113 7.51 -5.70 7.53
N GLY A 114 6.88 -5.61 6.38
CA GLY A 114 5.79 -4.66 6.18
C GLY A 114 4.46 -5.18 6.67
N LYS A 115 3.44 -4.35 6.50
CA LYS A 115 2.05 -4.69 6.85
C LYS A 115 1.20 -4.64 5.60
N LEU A 116 0.51 -5.72 5.30
CA LEU A 116 -0.42 -5.75 4.17
C LEU A 116 -1.71 -5.05 4.60
N LEU A 117 -1.98 -3.90 4.00
CA LEU A 117 -3.12 -3.07 4.38
C LEU A 117 -4.35 -3.34 3.52
N HIS A 118 -4.14 -3.80 2.29
CA HIS A 118 -5.23 -4.03 1.33
C HIS A 118 -4.82 -5.11 0.35
N ALA A 119 -5.76 -5.99 0.04
CA ALA A 119 -5.60 -6.98 -1.00
C ALA A 119 -6.95 -7.17 -1.69
N ALA A 120 -6.95 -6.98 -3.00
CA ALA A 120 -8.17 -7.11 -3.79
C ALA A 120 -8.35 -8.53 -4.31
#